data_9770061109068874253ddf67388079de
#
_entry.id   9770061109068874253ddf67388079de
#
_cell.length_a   1.000
_cell.length_b   1.000
_cell.length_c   1.000
_cell.angle_alpha   90.00
_cell.angle_beta   90.00
_cell.angle_gamma   90.00
#
_symmetry.space_group_name_H-M   'P 1'
#
loop_
_entity.id
_entity.type
_entity.pdbx_description
1 polymer ?
#
loop_
_entity_poly.entity_id
_entity_poly.type
_entity_poly.pdbx_seq_one_letter_code
_entity_poly.pdbx_strand_id
1 'polypeptide(L)'
;MELTEYFKNTEGFGVLATADGDGKVNSAVYARPHVMEDSSLAFIMRDRLTHKNIQSNPHATYLFKEDGPGYKGKRIYLTKIREEENSPLIDSLSRRIYRSDEGGKESKFLVYFKLERERPLIGG
;
A
#
# COMPACT_ATOMS: atom_id res chain seq x y z
N MET A 1 15.82 -11.03 -1.72
CA MET A 1 14.57 -11.71 -1.34
C MET A 1 13.43 -11.11 -2.13
N GLU A 2 12.61 -11.96 -2.69
CA GLU A 2 11.43 -11.48 -3.40
C GLU A 2 10.45 -10.80 -2.46
N LEU A 3 9.78 -9.77 -2.94
CA LEU A 3 8.83 -9.03 -2.12
C LEU A 3 7.64 -9.87 -1.65
N THR A 4 7.24 -10.88 -2.43
CA THR A 4 6.17 -11.80 -2.01
C THR A 4 6.50 -12.46 -0.68
N GLU A 5 7.67 -13.08 -0.60
CA GLU A 5 8.13 -13.74 0.62
C GLU A 5 8.38 -12.71 1.73
N TYR A 6 8.95 -11.58 1.36
CA TYR A 6 9.28 -10.54 2.31
C TYR A 6 8.04 -10.04 3.05
N PHE A 7 7.03 -9.60 2.31
CA PHE A 7 5.84 -9.04 2.94
C PHE A 7 4.92 -10.11 3.56
N LYS A 8 5.00 -11.33 3.09
CA LYS A 8 4.25 -12.42 3.68
C LYS A 8 4.78 -12.81 5.04
N ASN A 9 6.10 -12.80 5.21
CA ASN A 9 6.77 -13.35 6.38
C ASN A 9 7.32 -12.32 7.34
N THR A 10 7.28 -11.03 7.00
CA THR A 10 7.89 -9.98 7.83
C THR A 10 6.80 -9.05 8.36
N GLU A 11 6.68 -8.98 9.66
CA GLU A 11 5.77 -8.04 10.29
C GLU A 11 6.46 -6.70 10.50
N GLY A 12 5.68 -5.63 10.50
CA GLY A 12 6.24 -4.31 10.65
C GLY A 12 5.19 -3.22 10.48
N PHE A 13 5.68 -2.00 10.44
CA PHE A 13 4.87 -0.80 10.38
C PHE A 13 5.10 -0.10 9.04
N GLY A 14 4.03 0.20 8.33
CA GLY A 14 4.13 0.80 7.01
C GLY A 14 3.39 2.11 6.87
N VAL A 15 3.98 3.01 6.09
CA VAL A 15 3.41 4.32 5.77
C VAL A 15 3.42 4.49 4.26
N LEU A 16 2.25 4.77 3.71
CA LEU A 16 2.12 5.06 2.29
C LEU A 16 2.07 6.56 2.11
N ALA A 17 3.02 7.10 1.37
CA ALA A 17 3.12 8.52 1.08
C ALA A 17 2.63 8.78 -0.33
N THR A 18 1.75 9.76 -0.47
CA THR A 18 1.17 10.15 -1.77
C THR A 18 1.17 11.67 -1.87
N ALA A 19 0.90 12.17 -3.06
CA ALA A 19 0.74 13.60 -3.26
C ALA A 19 -0.41 13.85 -4.23
N ASP A 20 -1.01 15.05 -4.14
CA ASP A 20 -2.02 15.46 -5.12
C ASP A 20 -1.36 16.02 -6.38
N GLY A 21 -2.17 16.50 -7.31
CA GLY A 21 -1.67 17.06 -8.56
C GLY A 21 -0.87 18.36 -8.39
N ASP A 22 -1.02 19.02 -7.27
CA ASP A 22 -0.26 20.24 -6.95
C ASP A 22 1.00 19.95 -6.13
N GLY A 23 1.27 18.69 -5.84
CA GLY A 23 2.45 18.30 -5.09
C GLY A 23 2.28 18.35 -3.57
N LYS A 24 1.07 18.50 -3.07
CA LYS A 24 0.83 18.46 -1.63
C LYS A 24 0.89 17.02 -1.17
N VAL A 25 1.76 16.76 -0.21
CA VAL A 25 2.05 15.39 0.24
C VAL A 25 1.19 14.99 1.43
N ASN A 26 0.93 13.69 1.52
CA ASN A 26 0.20 13.08 2.63
C ASN A 26 0.82 11.74 2.96
N SER A 27 0.80 11.39 4.23
CA SER A 27 1.28 10.10 4.71
C SER A 27 0.18 9.43 5.51
N ALA A 28 -0.02 8.14 5.29
CA ALA A 28 -1.03 7.36 6.00
C ALA A 28 -0.49 5.97 6.31
N VAL A 29 -0.88 5.44 7.46
CA VAL A 29 -0.50 4.08 7.85
C VAL A 29 -1.26 3.09 6.98
N TYR A 30 -0.54 2.16 6.37
CA TYR A 30 -1.11 1.09 5.57
C TYR A 30 -0.47 -0.24 5.94
N ALA A 31 -1.28 -1.29 5.97
CA ALA A 31 -0.78 -2.64 6.10
C ALA A 31 0.08 -3.00 4.89
N ARG A 32 0.88 -4.05 5.04
CA ARG A 32 1.75 -4.53 3.97
C ARG A 32 0.97 -4.77 2.69
N PRO A 33 1.54 -4.42 1.53
CA PRO A 33 0.87 -4.69 0.27
C PRO A 33 0.78 -6.19 -0.01
N HIS A 34 -0.12 -6.55 -0.90
CA HIS A 34 -0.24 -7.90 -1.42
C HIS A 34 0.50 -7.95 -2.76
N VAL A 35 1.44 -8.86 -2.89
CA VAL A 35 2.16 -9.04 -4.15
C VAL A 35 1.36 -10.01 -5.00
N MET A 36 0.89 -9.52 -6.14
CA MET A 36 0.03 -10.27 -7.03
C MET A 36 0.85 -11.14 -7.98
N GLU A 37 0.18 -12.04 -8.71
CA GLU A 37 0.86 -12.97 -9.62
C GLU A 37 1.66 -12.26 -10.71
N ASP A 38 1.18 -11.10 -11.16
CA ASP A 38 1.88 -10.30 -12.18
C ASP A 38 2.98 -9.42 -11.58
N SER A 39 3.32 -9.61 -10.32
CA SER A 39 4.32 -8.84 -9.57
C SER A 39 3.89 -7.42 -9.21
N SER A 40 2.66 -7.03 -9.51
CA SER A 40 2.14 -5.76 -9.00
C SER A 40 1.89 -5.85 -7.50
N LEU A 41 1.90 -4.68 -6.85
CA LEU A 41 1.64 -4.60 -5.42
C LEU A 41 0.28 -3.94 -5.22
N ALA A 42 -0.59 -4.61 -4.47
CA ALA A 42 -1.95 -4.13 -4.27
C ALA A 42 -2.17 -3.67 -2.83
N PHE A 43 -2.81 -2.53 -2.69
CA PHE A 43 -3.25 -2.00 -1.40
C PHE A 43 -4.77 -1.88 -1.40
N ILE A 44 -5.37 -2.17 -0.26
CA ILE A 44 -6.81 -1.96 -0.08
C ILE A 44 -6.99 -0.56 0.48
N MET A 45 -7.75 0.27 -0.23
CA MET A 45 -7.99 1.67 0.18
C MET A 45 -9.46 1.94 0.34
N ARG A 46 -9.78 2.73 1.35
CA ARG A 46 -11.10 3.35 1.43
C ARG A 46 -11.08 4.65 0.63
N ASP A 47 -12.24 5.24 0.42
CA ASP A 47 -12.34 6.48 -0.34
C ASP A 47 -11.99 7.68 0.56
N ARG A 48 -10.69 7.83 0.80
CA ARG A 48 -10.10 8.84 1.66
C ARG A 48 -9.04 9.61 0.89
N LEU A 49 -8.28 10.45 1.60
CA LEU A 49 -7.30 11.34 0.98
C LEU A 49 -6.25 10.61 0.15
N THR A 50 -5.74 9.47 0.65
CA THR A 50 -4.75 8.69 -0.10
C THR A 50 -5.30 8.26 -1.46
N HIS A 51 -6.52 7.72 -1.47
CA HIS A 51 -7.16 7.31 -2.72
C HIS A 51 -7.39 8.50 -3.65
N LYS A 52 -7.82 9.63 -3.08
CA LYS A 52 -8.02 10.85 -3.87
C LYS A 52 -6.71 11.32 -4.51
N ASN A 53 -5.63 11.30 -3.76
CA ASN A 53 -4.33 11.75 -4.27
C ASN A 53 -3.88 10.93 -5.48
N ILE A 54 -4.02 9.61 -5.43
CA ILE A 54 -3.55 8.76 -6.52
C ILE A 54 -4.43 8.83 -7.77
N GLN A 55 -5.60 9.46 -7.70
CA GLN A 55 -6.38 9.74 -8.89
C GLN A 55 -5.74 10.86 -9.73
N SER A 56 -5.10 11.83 -9.08
CA SER A 56 -4.47 12.95 -9.77
C SER A 56 -2.97 12.80 -9.91
N ASN A 57 -2.33 11.96 -9.09
CA ASN A 57 -0.89 11.72 -9.13
C ASN A 57 -0.61 10.25 -8.83
N PRO A 58 -0.16 9.48 -9.82
CA PRO A 58 -0.02 8.03 -9.66
C PRO A 58 1.20 7.59 -8.85
N HIS A 59 2.06 8.52 -8.45
CA HIS A 59 3.30 8.18 -7.75
C HIS A 59 3.09 8.07 -6.26
N ALA A 60 3.69 7.03 -5.65
CA ALA A 60 3.61 6.81 -4.21
C ALA A 60 4.90 6.17 -3.71
N THR A 61 5.14 6.29 -2.42
CA THR A 61 6.26 5.62 -1.77
C THR A 61 5.74 4.91 -0.52
N TYR A 62 6.09 3.65 -0.38
CA TYR A 62 5.74 2.89 0.82
C TYR A 62 7.01 2.70 1.66
N LEU A 63 7.00 3.25 2.87
CA LEU A 63 8.08 3.10 3.83
C LEU A 63 7.67 2.03 4.83
N PHE A 64 8.45 0.97 4.93
CA PHE A 64 8.13 -0.15 5.79
C PHE A 64 9.28 -0.42 6.75
N LYS A 65 8.99 -0.34 8.06
CA LYS A 65 9.95 -0.66 9.10
C LYS A 65 9.59 -2.00 9.72
N GLU A 66 10.53 -2.94 9.69
CA GLU A 66 10.35 -4.24 10.32
C GLU A 66 10.25 -4.09 11.84
N ASP A 67 9.43 -4.94 12.45
CA ASP A 67 9.33 -4.98 13.92
C ASP A 67 10.67 -5.37 14.53
N GLY A 68 10.88 -4.94 15.76
CA GLY A 68 12.10 -5.23 16.49
C GLY A 68 13.01 -4.02 16.61
N PRO A 69 14.20 -4.21 17.21
CA PRO A 69 15.14 -3.10 17.40
C PRO A 69 15.80 -2.68 16.08
N GLY A 70 16.25 -1.44 16.06
CA GLY A 70 16.98 -0.91 14.91
C GLY A 70 16.05 -0.44 13.80
N TYR A 71 16.66 -0.19 12.63
CA TYR A 71 15.99 0.42 11.49
C TYR A 71 16.15 -0.46 10.24
N LYS A 72 15.63 -1.68 10.33
CA LYS A 72 15.56 -2.58 9.17
C LYS A 72 14.25 -2.35 8.45
N GLY A 73 14.29 -2.38 7.14
CA GLY A 73 13.09 -2.21 6.34
C GLY A 73 13.42 -1.80 4.93
N LYS A 74 12.40 -1.28 4.26
CA LYS A 74 12.50 -0.89 2.85
C LYS A 74 11.73 0.37 2.59
N ARG A 75 12.18 1.11 1.58
CA ARG A 75 11.37 2.14 0.92
C ARG A 75 11.14 1.65 -0.49
N ILE A 76 9.86 1.51 -0.87
CA ILE A 76 9.55 1.08 -2.22
C ILE A 76 8.80 2.19 -2.96
N TYR A 77 9.25 2.44 -4.18
CA TYR A 77 8.73 3.51 -5.02
C TYR A 77 7.77 2.90 -6.04
N LEU A 78 6.58 3.47 -6.12
CA LEU A 78 5.44 2.85 -6.77
C LEU A 78 4.79 3.80 -7.75
N THR A 79 4.21 3.24 -8.81
CA THR A 79 3.36 3.98 -9.73
C THR A 79 2.05 3.21 -9.90
N LYS A 80 0.93 3.88 -9.66
CA LYS A 80 -0.38 3.27 -9.82
C LYS A 80 -0.60 2.86 -11.29
N ILE A 81 -1.10 1.64 -11.48
CA ILE A 81 -1.42 1.13 -12.82
C ILE A 81 -2.91 0.93 -13.04
N ARG A 82 -3.67 0.55 -12.02
CA ARG A 82 -5.12 0.38 -12.13
C ARG A 82 -5.74 0.21 -10.75
N GLU A 83 -7.05 0.21 -10.70
CA GLU A 83 -7.79 -0.09 -9.48
C GLU A 83 -9.12 -0.77 -9.81
N GLU A 84 -9.66 -1.47 -8.80
CA GLU A 84 -10.95 -2.13 -8.89
C GLU A 84 -11.79 -1.70 -7.68
N GLU A 85 -12.95 -1.17 -7.93
CA GLU A 85 -13.87 -0.79 -6.85
C GLU A 85 -14.65 -2.02 -6.38
N ASN A 86 -14.65 -2.22 -5.06
CA ASN A 86 -15.39 -3.32 -4.43
C ASN A 86 -15.08 -4.70 -5.02
N SER A 87 -13.80 -4.91 -5.35
CA SER A 87 -13.35 -6.20 -5.88
C SER A 87 -13.65 -7.34 -4.89
N PRO A 88 -14.11 -8.50 -5.39
CA PRO A 88 -14.31 -9.66 -4.51
C PRO A 88 -13.03 -10.17 -3.87
N LEU A 89 -11.87 -9.81 -4.42
CA LEU A 89 -10.59 -10.18 -3.84
C LEU A 89 -10.30 -9.48 -2.51
N ILE A 90 -10.95 -8.35 -2.24
CA ILE A 90 -10.66 -7.55 -1.06
C ILE A 90 -10.84 -8.35 0.23
N ASP A 91 -11.93 -9.10 0.35
CA ASP A 91 -12.20 -9.87 1.55
C ASP A 91 -11.15 -10.96 1.77
N SER A 92 -10.72 -11.62 0.71
CA SER A 92 -9.73 -12.70 0.81
C SER A 92 -8.32 -12.18 1.06
N LEU A 93 -8.01 -10.96 0.65
CA LEU A 93 -6.70 -10.36 0.83
C LEU A 93 -6.56 -9.59 2.14
N SER A 94 -7.68 -9.20 2.76
CA SER A 94 -7.64 -8.31 3.92
C SER A 94 -6.90 -8.94 5.09
N ARG A 95 -5.94 -8.20 5.65
CA ARG A 95 -5.22 -8.57 6.88
C ARG A 95 -5.92 -8.07 8.13
N ARG A 96 -7.01 -7.33 7.95
CA ARG A 96 -7.87 -6.85 9.03
C ARG A 96 -9.22 -7.52 8.91
N ILE A 97 -9.80 -7.84 10.06
CA ILE A 97 -11.18 -8.30 10.08
C ILE A 97 -12.05 -7.07 10.13
N TYR A 98 -12.90 -6.90 9.12
CA TYR A 98 -13.87 -5.80 9.10
C TYR A 98 -15.20 -6.30 9.62
N ARG A 99 -15.74 -5.57 10.58
CA ARG A 99 -17.10 -5.84 11.02
C ARG A 99 -18.09 -5.36 9.96
N SER A 100 -19.23 -6.02 9.87
CA SER A 100 -20.23 -5.66 8.88
C SER A 100 -20.71 -4.22 9.03
N ASP A 101 -20.67 -3.67 10.23
CA ASP A 101 -21.08 -2.29 10.49
C ASP A 101 -19.98 -1.25 10.25
N GLU A 102 -18.73 -1.66 10.07
CA GLU A 102 -17.61 -0.73 9.92
C GLU A 102 -17.39 -0.25 8.50
N GLY A 103 -17.78 -0.98 7.51
CA GLY A 103 -17.48 -0.63 6.15
C GLY A 103 -18.50 -1.13 5.15
N GLY A 104 -19.66 -1.60 5.64
CA GLY A 104 -20.63 -2.25 4.80
C GLY A 104 -21.18 -1.40 3.67
N LYS A 105 -21.19 -0.09 3.82
CA LYS A 105 -21.73 0.84 2.83
C LYS A 105 -20.67 1.68 2.15
N GLU A 106 -19.45 1.63 2.64
CA GLU A 106 -18.37 2.43 2.08
C GLU A 106 -17.63 1.63 1.02
N SER A 107 -17.41 2.27 -0.13
CA SER A 107 -16.60 1.65 -1.19
C SER A 107 -15.18 1.42 -0.72
N LYS A 108 -14.64 0.28 -1.13
CA LYS A 108 -13.24 -0.06 -0.96
C LYS A 108 -12.65 -0.28 -2.33
N PHE A 109 -11.40 0.10 -2.45
CA PHE A 109 -10.68 0.00 -3.73
C PHE A 109 -9.47 -0.90 -3.56
N LEU A 110 -9.30 -1.80 -4.51
CA LEU A 110 -8.08 -2.58 -4.62
C LEU A 110 -7.23 -1.87 -5.66
N VAL A 111 -6.16 -1.24 -5.19
CA VAL A 111 -5.33 -0.36 -6.02
C VAL A 111 -4.01 -1.04 -6.31
N TYR A 112 -3.68 -1.18 -7.59
CA TYR A 112 -2.50 -1.90 -8.06
C TYR A 112 -1.41 -0.92 -8.46
N PHE A 113 -0.20 -1.23 -8.01
CA PHE A 113 0.98 -0.40 -8.28
C PHE A 113 2.07 -1.23 -8.92
N LYS A 114 2.81 -0.60 -9.81
CA LYS A 114 4.05 -1.15 -10.35
C LYS A 114 5.19 -0.75 -9.40
N LEU A 115 6.06 -1.71 -9.08
CA LEU A 115 7.28 -1.43 -8.33
C LEU A 115 8.29 -0.78 -9.27
N GLU A 116 8.70 0.45 -8.95
CA GLU A 116 9.69 1.15 -9.75
C GLU A 116 11.10 0.97 -9.18
N ARG A 117 11.22 1.00 -7.85
CA ARG A 117 12.54 0.95 -7.22
C ARG A 117 12.43 0.57 -5.75
N GLU A 118 13.47 -0.06 -5.22
CA GLU A 118 13.64 -0.31 -3.79
C GLU A 118 14.86 0.45 -3.28
N ARG A 119 14.74 0.95 -2.04
CA ARG A 119 15.85 1.53 -1.31
C ARG A 119 15.86 0.99 0.11
N PRO A 120 17.02 0.98 0.78
CA PRO A 120 17.04 0.64 2.21
C PRO A 120 16.23 1.65 3.01
N LEU A 121 15.82 1.26 4.21
CA LEU A 121 15.01 2.13 5.08
C LEU A 121 15.75 3.43 5.39
N ILE A 122 17.06 3.35 5.64
CA ILE A 122 17.90 4.49 5.96
C ILE A 122 19.01 4.62 4.92
N GLY A 123 19.29 5.86 4.56
CA GLY A 123 20.36 6.15 3.62
C GLY A 123 19.97 5.85 2.18
N GLY A 124 20.96 5.63 1.37
CA GLY A 124 20.83 5.18 0.00
C GLY A 124 19.95 5.97 -0.91
#